data_936fab1bd31852e9ff137122a970638e
#
_entry.id   936fab1bd31852e9ff137122a970638e
#
_cell.length_a   1.000
_cell.length_b   1.000
_cell.length_c   1.000
_cell.angle_alpha   90.00
_cell.angle_beta   90.00
_cell.angle_gamma   90.00
#
_symmetry.space_group_name_H-M   'P 1'
#
loop_
_entity.id
_entity.type
_entity.pdbx_description
1 polymer ?
#
loop_
_entity_poly.entity_id
_entity_poly.type
_entity_poly.pdbx_seq_one_letter_code
_entity_poly.pdbx_strand_id
1 'polypeptide(L)'
;LRRRQRQMCIRDRIKEGREIAAIHPNMVVKIPMTVEGLKAVKVLSAEGIKTNVTLIFSANQALLAARAGATYVSPFLGRLDDISTRGVDLIREIVEIFDVAGIDTEIIAASVRNPIHVTDCALAGADIATVPYNVIVQMTKHPLTDAGIAKFQADYKAVFGE
;
A
#
# COMPACT_ATOMS: atom_id res chain seq x y z
N LEU A 1 -17.45 -19.82 15.74
CA LEU A 1 -18.07 -18.51 16.00
C LEU A 1 -17.30 -17.69 17.05
N ARG A 2 -16.86 -18.29 18.18
CA ARG A 2 -16.18 -17.56 19.27
C ARG A 2 -14.79 -16.99 18.89
N ARG A 3 -14.02 -17.61 17.99
CA ARG A 3 -12.69 -17.12 17.55
C ARG A 3 -12.79 -15.86 16.67
N ARG A 4 -13.78 -15.75 15.78
CA ARG A 4 -13.99 -14.55 14.94
C ARG A 4 -14.49 -13.35 15.77
N GLN A 5 -15.30 -13.57 16.78
CA GLN A 5 -15.75 -12.50 17.69
C GLN A 5 -14.62 -11.98 18.60
N ARG A 6 -13.64 -12.82 19.00
CA ARG A 6 -12.47 -12.38 19.78
C ARG A 6 -11.57 -11.41 19.00
N GLN A 7 -11.43 -11.59 17.69
CA GLN A 7 -10.63 -10.68 16.84
C GLN A 7 -11.26 -9.28 16.68
N MET A 8 -12.50 -9.07 17.10
CA MET A 8 -13.18 -7.77 17.06
C MET A 8 -13.08 -6.99 18.37
N CYS A 9 -12.61 -7.59 19.44
CA CYS A 9 -12.45 -6.89 20.73
C CYS A 9 -11.19 -6.00 20.69
N ILE A 10 -11.34 -4.73 21.06
CA ILE A 10 -10.22 -3.76 21.10
C ILE A 10 -9.06 -4.25 21.98
N ARG A 11 -9.36 -4.86 23.14
CA ARG A 11 -8.34 -5.35 24.09
C ARG A 11 -7.47 -6.45 23.46
N ASP A 12 -8.08 -7.38 22.73
CA ASP A 12 -7.36 -8.46 22.06
C ASP A 12 -6.46 -7.90 20.95
N ARG A 13 -6.95 -6.91 20.17
CA ARG A 13 -6.15 -6.24 19.11
C ARG A 13 -4.95 -5.49 19.66
N ILE A 14 -5.10 -4.77 20.76
CA ILE A 14 -4.01 -4.06 21.41
C ILE A 14 -2.98 -5.05 21.95
N LYS A 15 -3.43 -6.13 22.59
CA LYS A 15 -2.55 -7.19 23.10
C LYS A 15 -1.76 -7.84 21.96
N GLU A 16 -2.44 -8.32 20.92
CA GLU A 16 -1.80 -8.92 19.74
C GLU A 16 -0.85 -7.92 19.06
N GLY A 17 -1.23 -6.65 18.95
CA GLY A 17 -0.40 -5.59 18.40
C GLY A 17 0.92 -5.40 19.15
N ARG A 18 0.88 -5.40 20.48
CA ARG A 18 2.08 -5.33 21.32
C ARG A 18 2.96 -6.57 21.17
N GLU A 19 2.37 -7.77 21.11
CA GLU A 19 3.08 -9.02 20.88
C GLU A 19 3.79 -9.04 19.53
N ILE A 20 3.12 -8.57 18.46
CA ILE A 20 3.72 -8.44 17.13
C ILE A 20 4.85 -7.41 17.13
N ALA A 21 4.63 -6.24 17.71
CA ALA A 21 5.65 -5.18 17.76
C ALA A 21 6.91 -5.62 18.54
N ALA A 22 6.77 -6.48 19.54
CA ALA A 22 7.87 -6.99 20.33
C ALA A 22 8.79 -7.98 19.57
N ILE A 23 8.37 -8.49 18.41
CA ILE A 23 9.18 -9.43 17.61
C ILE A 23 10.43 -8.74 17.05
N HIS A 24 10.30 -7.50 16.55
CA HIS A 24 11.42 -6.75 15.98
C HIS A 24 11.06 -5.25 15.87
N PRO A 25 12.03 -4.32 16.03
CA PRO A 25 11.79 -2.86 15.95
C PRO A 25 11.18 -2.38 14.62
N ASN A 26 11.38 -3.12 13.54
CA ASN A 26 10.84 -2.79 12.22
C ASN A 26 9.43 -3.34 11.97
N MET A 27 8.83 -4.01 12.95
CA MET A 27 7.47 -4.53 12.80
C MET A 27 6.45 -3.41 12.74
N VAL A 28 5.49 -3.56 11.81
CA VAL A 28 4.34 -2.67 11.64
C VAL A 28 3.06 -3.49 11.83
N VAL A 29 2.22 -3.07 12.74
CA VAL A 29 0.99 -3.80 13.08
C VAL A 29 -0.11 -3.45 12.09
N LYS A 30 -0.59 -4.43 11.32
CA LYS A 30 -1.66 -4.23 10.33
C LYS A 30 -3.03 -4.34 10.98
N ILE A 31 -3.85 -3.28 10.88
CA ILE A 31 -5.14 -3.15 11.53
C ILE A 31 -6.23 -2.83 10.51
N PRO A 32 -7.35 -3.57 10.44
CA PRO A 32 -8.43 -3.25 9.51
C PRO A 32 -9.17 -1.97 9.91
N MET A 33 -9.66 -1.23 8.91
CA MET A 33 -10.41 0.02 9.06
C MET A 33 -11.80 -0.26 9.67
N THR A 34 -11.88 -0.20 10.98
CA THR A 34 -13.10 -0.33 11.79
C THR A 34 -13.04 0.62 12.99
N VAL A 35 -14.16 0.90 13.61
CA VAL A 35 -14.20 1.73 14.82
C VAL A 35 -13.27 1.17 15.90
N GLU A 36 -13.32 -0.14 16.16
CA GLU A 36 -12.45 -0.79 17.14
C GLU A 36 -10.98 -0.84 16.68
N GLY A 37 -10.75 -0.90 15.36
CA GLY A 37 -9.42 -0.76 14.78
C GLY A 37 -8.82 0.62 15.04
N LEU A 38 -9.56 1.69 14.81
CA LEU A 38 -9.10 3.06 15.06
C LEU A 38 -8.80 3.31 16.54
N LYS A 39 -9.61 2.79 17.45
CA LYS A 39 -9.32 2.85 18.89
C LYS A 39 -8.02 2.12 19.24
N ALA A 40 -7.76 0.97 18.64
CA ALA A 40 -6.52 0.24 18.84
C ALA A 40 -5.32 1.00 18.27
N VAL A 41 -5.44 1.58 17.07
CA VAL A 41 -4.42 2.44 16.45
C VAL A 41 -4.05 3.58 17.38
N LYS A 42 -5.02 4.29 17.95
CA LYS A 42 -4.78 5.41 18.88
C LYS A 42 -3.97 4.99 20.10
N VAL A 43 -4.23 3.83 20.67
CA VAL A 43 -3.49 3.31 21.83
C VAL A 43 -2.07 2.90 21.43
N LEU A 44 -1.93 2.11 20.36
CA LEU A 44 -0.63 1.59 19.90
C LEU A 44 0.28 2.74 19.42
N SER A 45 -0.26 3.73 18.72
CA SER A 45 0.48 4.92 18.30
C SER A 45 1.00 5.74 19.49
N ALA A 46 0.19 5.90 20.54
CA ALA A 46 0.64 6.56 21.77
C ALA A 46 1.77 5.81 22.50
N GLU A 47 1.91 4.51 22.25
CA GLU A 47 2.99 3.66 22.74
C GLU A 47 4.20 3.61 21.78
N GLY A 48 4.21 4.39 20.69
CA GLY A 48 5.28 4.40 19.68
C GLY A 48 5.27 3.20 18.75
N ILE A 49 4.22 2.39 18.75
CA ILE A 49 4.07 1.21 17.89
C ILE A 49 3.53 1.65 16.52
N LYS A 50 4.28 1.37 15.46
CA LYS A 50 3.89 1.67 14.08
C LYS A 50 2.71 0.82 13.64
N THR A 51 1.71 1.46 13.03
CA THR A 51 0.50 0.78 12.55
C THR A 51 0.24 1.07 11.07
N ASN A 52 -0.34 0.08 10.37
CA ASN A 52 -0.83 0.21 9.00
C ASN A 52 -2.33 -0.09 8.99
N VAL A 53 -3.15 0.95 8.76
CA VAL A 53 -4.59 0.77 8.64
C VAL A 53 -4.94 0.31 7.23
N THR A 54 -5.51 -0.88 7.14
CA THR A 54 -5.80 -1.57 5.88
C THR A 54 -7.31 -1.64 5.57
N LEU A 55 -7.66 -2.03 4.35
CA LEU A 55 -9.03 -2.07 3.84
C LEU A 55 -9.67 -0.68 3.79
N ILE A 56 -8.92 0.26 3.27
CA ILE A 56 -9.39 1.63 3.03
C ILE A 56 -9.93 1.72 1.60
N PHE A 57 -11.15 2.26 1.48
CA PHE A 57 -11.89 2.41 0.22
C PHE A 57 -12.48 3.81 0.03
N SER A 58 -12.19 4.75 0.96
CA SER A 58 -12.58 6.15 0.83
C SER A 58 -11.54 7.08 1.49
N ALA A 59 -11.46 8.32 1.03
CA ALA A 59 -10.56 9.31 1.61
C ALA A 59 -10.93 9.64 3.07
N ASN A 60 -12.21 9.61 3.43
CA ASN A 60 -12.67 9.79 4.81
C ASN A 60 -12.11 8.71 5.74
N GLN A 61 -12.02 7.45 5.28
CA GLN A 61 -11.42 6.37 6.06
C GLN A 61 -9.92 6.61 6.27
N ALA A 62 -9.20 7.05 5.24
CA ALA A 62 -7.78 7.38 5.35
C ALA A 62 -7.56 8.54 6.33
N LEU A 63 -8.35 9.61 6.24
CA LEU A 63 -8.27 10.75 7.14
C LEU A 63 -8.52 10.35 8.60
N LEU A 64 -9.54 9.54 8.88
CA LEU A 64 -9.80 9.03 10.23
C LEU A 64 -8.64 8.18 10.76
N ALA A 65 -8.06 7.32 9.92
CA ALA A 65 -6.92 6.49 10.29
C ALA A 65 -5.68 7.35 10.62
N ALA A 66 -5.36 8.34 9.80
CA ALA A 66 -4.27 9.26 10.02
C ALA A 66 -4.46 10.06 11.32
N ARG A 67 -5.65 10.60 11.56
CA ARG A 67 -5.99 11.33 12.81
C ARG A 67 -6.01 10.44 14.05
N ALA A 68 -6.18 9.13 13.91
CA ALA A 68 -5.98 8.16 14.99
C ALA A 68 -4.51 7.88 15.29
N GLY A 69 -3.56 8.33 14.46
CA GLY A 69 -2.13 8.18 14.62
C GLY A 69 -1.53 7.02 13.82
N ALA A 70 -2.20 6.56 12.77
CA ALA A 70 -1.64 5.54 11.87
C ALA A 70 -0.36 6.04 11.22
N THR A 71 0.69 5.20 11.18
CA THR A 71 1.93 5.48 10.45
C THR A 71 1.69 5.31 8.95
N TYR A 72 0.89 4.31 8.58
CA TYR A 72 0.56 3.98 7.20
C TYR A 72 -0.94 3.79 7.02
N VAL A 73 -1.43 4.12 5.82
CA VAL A 73 -2.76 3.76 5.34
C VAL A 73 -2.65 2.95 4.06
N SER A 74 -3.45 1.90 3.92
CA SER A 74 -3.45 1.05 2.72
C SER A 74 -4.78 1.12 1.98
N PRO A 75 -4.99 2.10 1.07
CA PRO A 75 -6.12 2.13 0.15
C PRO A 75 -6.01 1.02 -0.91
N PHE A 76 -7.13 0.36 -1.20
CA PHE A 76 -7.21 -0.81 -2.08
C PHE A 76 -7.73 -0.44 -3.47
N LEU A 77 -6.87 0.17 -4.29
CA LEU A 77 -7.27 0.67 -5.61
C LEU A 77 -7.80 -0.43 -6.55
N GLY A 78 -7.16 -1.58 -6.65
CA GLY A 78 -7.59 -2.61 -7.58
C GLY A 78 -8.95 -3.23 -7.25
N ARG A 79 -9.37 -3.23 -5.98
CA ARG A 79 -10.74 -3.66 -5.61
C ARG A 79 -11.80 -2.64 -5.99
N LEU A 80 -11.47 -1.36 -6.06
CA LEU A 80 -12.36 -0.33 -6.57
C LEU A 80 -12.55 -0.49 -8.08
N ASP A 81 -11.46 -0.78 -8.82
CA ASP A 81 -11.55 -1.07 -10.25
C ASP A 81 -12.42 -2.30 -10.54
N ASP A 82 -12.36 -3.34 -9.68
CA ASP A 82 -13.22 -4.53 -9.79
C ASP A 82 -14.72 -4.21 -9.75
N ILE A 83 -15.11 -3.05 -9.18
CA ILE A 83 -16.50 -2.55 -9.14
C ILE A 83 -16.73 -1.31 -10.01
N SER A 84 -15.90 -1.13 -11.03
CA SER A 84 -15.99 -0.04 -12.01
C SER A 84 -15.81 1.37 -11.42
N THR A 85 -15.05 1.49 -10.34
CA THR A 85 -14.64 2.76 -9.74
C THR A 85 -13.13 2.94 -9.94
N ARG A 86 -12.70 4.09 -10.44
CA ARG A 86 -11.26 4.34 -10.68
C ARG A 86 -10.49 4.42 -9.36
N GLY A 87 -9.80 3.33 -9.02
CA GLY A 87 -9.10 3.20 -7.73
C GLY A 87 -7.97 4.21 -7.53
N VAL A 88 -7.29 4.63 -8.61
CA VAL A 88 -6.23 5.64 -8.53
C VAL A 88 -6.75 7.02 -8.11
N ASP A 89 -8.00 7.34 -8.39
CA ASP A 89 -8.58 8.62 -7.96
C ASP A 89 -8.69 8.71 -6.44
N LEU A 90 -8.95 7.58 -5.75
CA LEU A 90 -8.87 7.51 -4.29
C LEU A 90 -7.45 7.84 -3.76
N ILE A 91 -6.39 7.34 -4.43
CA ILE A 91 -5.02 7.66 -4.04
C ILE A 91 -4.77 9.17 -4.15
N ARG A 92 -5.18 9.81 -5.26
CA ARG A 92 -5.04 11.26 -5.47
C ARG A 92 -5.77 12.08 -4.42
N GLU A 93 -7.03 11.72 -4.11
CA GLU A 93 -7.80 12.37 -3.05
C GLU A 93 -7.10 12.30 -1.69
N ILE A 94 -6.56 11.14 -1.33
CA ILE A 94 -5.87 10.96 -0.04
C ILE A 94 -4.61 11.81 0.01
N VAL A 95 -3.78 11.78 -1.05
CA VAL A 95 -2.55 12.59 -1.15
C VAL A 95 -2.90 14.07 -1.00
N GLU A 96 -3.85 14.59 -1.76
CA GLU A 96 -4.26 15.99 -1.70
C GLU A 96 -4.74 16.39 -0.29
N ILE A 97 -5.55 15.54 0.36
CA ILE A 97 -6.02 15.80 1.73
C ILE A 97 -4.86 15.81 2.72
N PHE A 98 -3.92 14.87 2.60
CA PHE A 98 -2.79 14.78 3.52
C PHE A 98 -1.84 15.95 3.35
N ASP A 99 -1.56 16.37 2.12
CA ASP A 99 -0.74 17.55 1.81
C ASP A 99 -1.36 18.83 2.37
N VAL A 100 -2.65 19.08 2.09
CA VAL A 100 -3.36 20.29 2.58
C VAL A 100 -3.46 20.30 4.11
N ALA A 101 -3.62 19.14 4.73
CA ALA A 101 -3.78 19.03 6.19
C ALA A 101 -2.46 18.88 6.95
N GLY A 102 -1.29 18.82 6.27
CA GLY A 102 0.03 18.58 6.87
C GLY A 102 0.07 17.28 7.64
N ILE A 103 -0.38 16.18 7.02
CA ILE A 103 -0.42 14.84 7.62
C ILE A 103 0.76 14.02 7.12
N ASP A 104 1.60 13.54 8.05
CA ASP A 104 2.82 12.75 7.74
C ASP A 104 2.55 11.24 7.57
N THR A 105 1.28 10.80 7.62
CA THR A 105 0.93 9.40 7.42
C THR A 105 1.20 8.97 5.97
N GLU A 106 2.03 7.94 5.78
CA GLU A 106 2.40 7.44 4.45
C GLU A 106 1.30 6.57 3.81
N ILE A 107 1.17 6.68 2.49
CA ILE A 107 0.14 6.02 1.69
C ILE A 107 0.74 4.80 0.99
N ILE A 108 0.24 3.61 1.32
CA ILE A 108 0.61 2.35 0.67
C ILE A 108 -0.46 1.99 -0.36
N ALA A 109 -0.22 2.22 -1.63
CA ALA A 109 -1.11 1.76 -2.70
C ALA A 109 -1.19 0.23 -2.69
N ALA A 110 -2.36 -0.30 -2.34
CA ALA A 110 -2.59 -1.74 -2.17
C ALA A 110 -3.54 -2.30 -3.24
N SER A 111 -3.46 -3.63 -3.43
CA SER A 111 -4.27 -4.31 -4.47
C SER A 111 -3.90 -3.89 -5.91
N VAL A 112 -2.62 -3.63 -6.15
CA VAL A 112 -2.08 -3.35 -7.49
C VAL A 112 -2.26 -4.59 -8.39
N ARG A 113 -2.75 -4.40 -9.63
CA ARG A 113 -3.10 -5.49 -10.55
C ARG A 113 -2.24 -5.56 -11.80
N ASN A 114 -1.64 -4.46 -12.22
CA ASN A 114 -0.93 -4.35 -13.49
C ASN A 114 0.11 -3.21 -13.44
N PRO A 115 1.03 -3.11 -14.43
CA PRO A 115 2.05 -2.06 -14.49
C PRO A 115 1.48 -0.63 -14.56
N ILE A 116 0.32 -0.43 -15.17
CA ILE A 116 -0.31 0.90 -15.26
C ILE A 116 -0.69 1.41 -13.87
N HIS A 117 -1.24 0.53 -13.02
CA HIS A 117 -1.52 0.88 -11.61
C HIS A 117 -0.27 1.39 -10.88
N VAL A 118 0.91 0.77 -11.12
CA VAL A 118 2.17 1.20 -10.49
C VAL A 118 2.53 2.62 -10.92
N THR A 119 2.48 2.88 -12.24
CA THR A 119 2.76 4.22 -12.79
C THR A 119 1.77 5.26 -12.30
N ASP A 120 0.47 4.93 -12.34
CA ASP A 120 -0.60 5.84 -11.91
C ASP A 120 -0.52 6.18 -10.42
N CYS A 121 -0.19 5.19 -9.57
CA CYS A 121 0.00 5.42 -8.14
C CYS A 121 1.25 6.27 -7.85
N ALA A 122 2.34 6.05 -8.57
CA ALA A 122 3.55 6.86 -8.46
C ALA A 122 3.28 8.32 -8.87
N LEU A 123 2.56 8.53 -9.99
CA LEU A 123 2.16 9.87 -10.45
C LEU A 123 1.13 10.53 -9.52
N ALA A 124 0.34 9.74 -8.81
CA ALA A 124 -0.61 10.23 -7.82
C ALA A 124 0.04 10.64 -6.49
N GLY A 125 1.32 10.30 -6.28
CA GLY A 125 2.05 10.65 -5.06
C GLY A 125 1.93 9.60 -3.93
N ALA A 126 1.61 8.34 -4.25
CA ALA A 126 1.69 7.28 -3.24
C ALA A 126 3.15 7.05 -2.81
N ASP A 127 3.40 6.94 -1.49
CA ASP A 127 4.74 6.74 -0.94
C ASP A 127 5.26 5.34 -1.20
N ILE A 128 4.38 4.36 -1.12
CA ILE A 128 4.68 2.93 -1.22
C ILE A 128 3.63 2.23 -2.08
N ALA A 129 4.02 1.15 -2.77
CA ALA A 129 3.08 0.25 -3.43
C ALA A 129 3.36 -1.20 -3.07
N THR A 130 2.31 -1.98 -2.80
CA THR A 130 2.40 -3.44 -2.71
C THR A 130 2.15 -4.05 -4.07
N VAL A 131 3.23 -4.45 -4.74
CA VAL A 131 3.19 -4.92 -6.13
C VAL A 131 3.40 -6.43 -6.16
N PRO A 132 2.49 -7.22 -6.76
CA PRO A 132 2.68 -8.65 -6.96
C PRO A 132 3.91 -8.94 -7.85
N TYR A 133 4.64 -10.02 -7.57
CA TYR A 133 5.86 -10.38 -8.30
C TYR A 133 5.65 -10.48 -9.82
N ASN A 134 4.54 -11.08 -10.24
CA ASN A 134 4.22 -11.17 -11.67
C ASN A 134 4.04 -9.79 -12.33
N VAL A 135 3.53 -8.79 -11.60
CA VAL A 135 3.42 -7.41 -12.10
C VAL A 135 4.82 -6.79 -12.24
N ILE A 136 5.71 -7.01 -11.26
CA ILE A 136 7.10 -6.55 -11.34
C ILE A 136 7.78 -7.14 -12.59
N VAL A 137 7.60 -8.43 -12.85
CA VAL A 137 8.13 -9.07 -14.07
C VAL A 137 7.52 -8.47 -15.34
N GLN A 138 6.22 -8.14 -15.33
CA GLN A 138 5.58 -7.47 -16.48
C GLN A 138 6.17 -6.07 -16.75
N MET A 139 6.53 -5.33 -15.71
CA MET A 139 7.13 -3.99 -15.84
C MET A 139 8.49 -3.99 -16.55
N THR A 140 9.20 -5.12 -16.56
CA THR A 140 10.49 -5.25 -17.27
C THR A 140 10.33 -5.55 -18.76
N LYS A 141 9.13 -5.89 -19.23
CA LYS A 141 8.89 -6.33 -20.61
C LYS A 141 8.44 -5.17 -21.49
N HIS A 142 9.18 -4.95 -22.57
CA HIS A 142 8.81 -3.97 -23.58
C HIS A 142 9.29 -4.41 -24.97
N PRO A 143 8.43 -4.43 -26.02
CA PRO A 143 8.82 -4.88 -27.36
C PRO A 143 10.02 -4.14 -27.95
N LEU A 144 10.15 -2.84 -27.67
CA LEU A 144 11.29 -2.06 -28.16
C LEU A 144 12.60 -2.39 -27.42
N THR A 145 12.54 -2.85 -26.18
CA THR A 145 13.72 -3.35 -25.45
C THR A 145 14.23 -4.62 -26.11
N ASP A 146 13.34 -5.57 -26.43
CA ASP A 146 13.70 -6.82 -27.10
C ASP A 146 14.28 -6.56 -28.49
N ALA A 147 13.65 -5.68 -29.27
CA ALA A 147 14.16 -5.26 -30.59
C ALA A 147 15.51 -4.54 -30.50
N GLY A 148 15.69 -3.70 -29.48
CA GLY A 148 16.97 -3.00 -29.22
C GLY A 148 18.09 -3.97 -28.88
N ILE A 149 17.84 -4.96 -28.03
CA ILE A 149 18.81 -6.01 -27.69
C ILE A 149 19.20 -6.81 -28.94
N ALA A 150 18.22 -7.24 -29.72
CA ALA A 150 18.48 -7.97 -30.96
C ALA A 150 19.34 -7.15 -31.95
N LYS A 151 19.06 -5.85 -32.06
CA LYS A 151 19.88 -4.95 -32.90
C LYS A 151 21.31 -4.83 -32.37
N PHE A 152 21.51 -4.62 -31.06
CA PHE A 152 22.84 -4.53 -30.48
C PHE A 152 23.64 -5.81 -30.67
N GLN A 153 23.01 -6.99 -30.56
CA GLN A 153 23.66 -8.26 -30.85
C GLN A 153 24.06 -8.41 -32.32
N ALA A 154 23.21 -7.96 -33.25
CA ALA A 154 23.53 -7.98 -34.71
C ALA A 154 24.69 -7.03 -35.05
N ASP A 155 24.67 -5.82 -34.49
CA ASP A 155 25.71 -4.83 -34.68
C ASP A 155 27.07 -5.34 -34.13
N TYR A 156 27.06 -5.97 -32.95
CA TYR A 156 28.25 -6.58 -32.34
C TYR A 156 28.85 -7.68 -33.23
N LYS A 157 28.01 -8.60 -33.72
CA LYS A 157 28.44 -9.67 -34.63
C LYS A 157 29.01 -9.14 -35.92
N ALA A 158 28.44 -8.08 -36.48
CA ALA A 158 28.93 -7.46 -37.71
C ALA A 158 30.33 -6.85 -37.54
N VAL A 159 30.66 -6.35 -36.37
CA VAL A 159 31.96 -5.71 -36.08
C VAL A 159 33.02 -6.72 -35.62
N PHE A 160 32.67 -7.69 -34.79
CA PHE A 160 33.61 -8.59 -34.13
C PHE A 160 33.59 -10.03 -34.65
N GLY A 161 32.65 -10.41 -35.51
CA GLY A 161 32.63 -11.69 -36.21
C GLY A 161 32.29 -12.92 -35.37
N GLU A 162 31.66 -12.73 -34.20
CA GLU A 162 31.19 -13.81 -33.31
C GLU A 162 29.70 -14.06 -33.42
#